data_8988fbece7ad87e7ce584435637e14b0
#
_entry.id   8988fbece7ad87e7ce584435637e14b0
#
_cell.length_a   1.000
_cell.length_b   1.000
_cell.length_c   1.000
_cell.angle_alpha   90.00
_cell.angle_beta   90.00
_cell.angle_gamma   90.00
#
_symmetry.space_group_name_H-M   'P 1'
#
loop_
_entity.id
_entity.type
_entity.pdbx_description
1 polymer ?
#
loop_
_entity_poly.entity_id
_entity_poly.type
_entity_poly.pdbx_seq_one_letter_code
_entity_poly.pdbx_strand_id
1 'polypeptide(L)'
;MESTARTQTPMNDEQSNVTYTIGELAREFDITLRSIRFYEDQGLLSPTRVGTTRIFSRRDRGRLSLICRAKRLGFSLKIIKTFLDLYESGNHQVDQMRFVLDKAKERIKVLEQQRVDLE
;
A
#
# COMPACT_ATOMS: atom_id res chain seq x y z
N MET A 1 -17.28 24.33 -14.98
CA MET A 1 -18.31 23.95 -14.16
C MET A 1 -18.08 22.67 -13.46
N GLU A 2 -18.51 21.60 -14.04
CA GLU A 2 -18.36 20.34 -13.37
C GLU A 2 -16.93 19.96 -13.13
N SER A 3 -16.07 20.36 -14.02
CA SER A 3 -14.67 20.03 -13.87
C SER A 3 -14.09 20.59 -12.59
N THR A 4 -14.61 21.73 -12.17
CA THR A 4 -14.14 22.34 -10.94
C THR A 4 -14.44 21.45 -9.75
N ALA A 5 -15.63 20.92 -9.72
CA ALA A 5 -16.03 20.07 -8.60
C ALA A 5 -15.16 18.84 -8.53
N ARG A 6 -14.85 18.27 -9.68
CA ARG A 6 -14.04 17.06 -9.67
C ARG A 6 -12.63 17.30 -9.19
N THR A 7 -12.07 18.42 -9.53
CA THR A 7 -10.71 18.72 -9.12
C THR A 7 -10.62 19.01 -7.65
N GLN A 8 -11.72 19.30 -7.04
CA GLN A 8 -11.71 19.66 -5.63
C GLN A 8 -11.68 18.48 -4.69
N THR A 9 -11.87 17.28 -5.20
CA THR A 9 -11.90 16.12 -4.35
C THR A 9 -10.97 15.04 -4.84
N PRO A 10 -9.75 15.38 -5.20
CA PRO A 10 -8.84 14.36 -5.72
C PRO A 10 -8.35 13.40 -4.66
N MET A 11 -8.49 13.78 -3.40
CA MET A 11 -7.95 12.95 -2.32
C MET A 11 -8.89 11.85 -1.90
N ASN A 12 -10.11 11.89 -2.34
CA ASN A 12 -11.08 10.88 -1.94
C ASN A 12 -11.11 9.77 -2.97
N ASP A 13 -10.32 8.75 -2.73
CA ASP A 13 -10.20 7.62 -3.63
C ASP A 13 -11.49 6.84 -3.75
N GLU A 14 -12.31 6.87 -2.72
CA GLU A 14 -13.55 6.12 -2.74
C GLU A 14 -14.54 6.66 -3.74
N GLN A 15 -14.41 7.91 -4.08
CA GLN A 15 -15.30 8.53 -5.05
C GLN A 15 -14.77 8.44 -6.46
N SER A 16 -13.59 7.90 -6.62
CA SER A 16 -13.00 7.72 -7.93
C SER A 16 -13.65 6.55 -8.64
N ASN A 17 -13.85 6.70 -9.93
CA ASN A 17 -14.36 5.60 -10.74
C ASN A 17 -13.25 4.76 -11.34
N VAL A 18 -12.01 5.10 -11.04
CA VAL A 18 -10.87 4.36 -11.57
C VAL A 18 -10.74 3.05 -10.81
N THR A 19 -10.68 1.98 -11.57
CA THR A 19 -10.51 0.66 -10.97
C THR A 19 -9.42 -0.09 -11.71
N TYR A 20 -8.98 -1.17 -11.10
CA TYR A 20 -7.87 -1.95 -11.63
C TYR A 20 -8.18 -3.43 -11.52
N THR A 21 -7.74 -4.19 -12.49
CA THR A 21 -7.81 -5.64 -12.40
C THR A 21 -6.58 -6.15 -11.68
N ILE A 22 -6.65 -7.39 -11.21
CA ILE A 22 -5.50 -8.00 -10.56
C ILE A 22 -4.32 -8.11 -11.52
N GLY A 23 -4.60 -8.39 -12.79
CA GLY A 23 -3.54 -8.48 -13.79
C GLY A 23 -2.84 -7.15 -14.03
N GLU A 24 -3.62 -6.07 -14.04
CA GLU A 24 -3.04 -4.74 -14.22
C GLU A 24 -2.11 -4.39 -13.08
N LEU A 25 -2.54 -4.69 -11.86
CA LEU A 25 -1.70 -4.39 -10.69
C LEU A 25 -0.46 -5.27 -10.65
N ALA A 26 -0.60 -6.53 -11.02
CA ALA A 26 0.54 -7.43 -11.05
C ALA A 26 1.61 -6.91 -12.01
N ARG A 27 1.19 -6.43 -13.17
CA ARG A 27 2.12 -5.88 -14.15
C ARG A 27 2.74 -4.59 -13.67
N GLU A 28 1.94 -3.72 -13.09
CA GLU A 28 2.44 -2.42 -12.65
C GLU A 28 3.52 -2.56 -11.59
N PHE A 29 3.32 -3.45 -10.64
CA PHE A 29 4.24 -3.58 -9.52
C PHE A 29 5.21 -4.75 -9.69
N ASP A 30 5.14 -5.43 -10.82
CA ASP A 30 6.04 -6.53 -11.14
C ASP A 30 6.01 -7.60 -10.05
N ILE A 31 4.82 -8.02 -9.70
CA ILE A 31 4.62 -9.08 -8.72
C ILE A 31 3.61 -10.08 -9.30
N THR A 32 3.50 -11.22 -8.65
CA THR A 32 2.63 -12.28 -9.15
C THR A 32 1.20 -12.07 -8.71
N LEU A 33 0.28 -12.66 -9.46
CA LEU A 33 -1.12 -12.68 -9.05
C LEU A 33 -1.26 -13.34 -7.69
N ARG A 34 -0.45 -14.36 -7.46
CA ARG A 34 -0.49 -15.09 -6.20
C ARG A 34 -0.14 -14.17 -5.03
N SER A 35 0.84 -13.31 -5.20
CA SER A 35 1.20 -12.37 -4.15
C SER A 35 0.05 -11.44 -3.81
N ILE A 36 -0.64 -10.94 -4.84
CA ILE A 36 -1.74 -10.02 -4.61
C ILE A 36 -2.88 -10.74 -3.88
N ARG A 37 -3.20 -11.97 -4.29
CA ARG A 37 -4.22 -12.74 -3.60
C ARG A 37 -3.84 -13.00 -2.15
N PHE A 38 -2.57 -13.24 -1.91
CA PHE A 38 -2.09 -13.45 -0.55
C PHE A 38 -2.27 -12.19 0.30
N TYR A 39 -1.97 -11.03 -0.27
CA TYR A 39 -2.17 -9.78 0.47
C TYR A 39 -3.64 -9.55 0.77
N GLU A 40 -4.52 -9.92 -0.15
CA GLU A 40 -5.94 -9.85 0.13
C GLU A 40 -6.32 -10.77 1.28
N ASP A 41 -5.81 -12.00 1.25
CA ASP A 41 -6.10 -12.97 2.31
C ASP A 41 -5.62 -12.49 3.66
N GLN A 42 -4.54 -11.73 3.69
CA GLN A 42 -4.00 -11.20 4.93
C GLN A 42 -4.69 -9.92 5.37
N GLY A 43 -5.69 -9.48 4.64
CA GLY A 43 -6.42 -8.28 5.02
C GLY A 43 -5.76 -6.98 4.63
N LEU A 44 -4.77 -7.04 3.74
CA LEU A 44 -4.07 -5.84 3.31
C LEU A 44 -4.75 -5.15 2.15
N LEU A 45 -5.52 -5.89 1.38
CA LEU A 45 -6.26 -5.37 0.24
C LEU A 45 -7.70 -5.84 0.35
N SER A 46 -8.62 -5.04 -0.19
CA SER A 46 -10.06 -5.33 -0.07
C SER A 46 -10.77 -5.06 -1.39
N PRO A 47 -10.52 -5.86 -2.42
CA PRO A 47 -11.19 -5.64 -3.69
C PRO A 47 -12.68 -5.98 -3.60
N THR A 48 -13.43 -5.33 -4.46
CA THR A 48 -14.84 -5.66 -4.66
C THR A 48 -14.90 -6.81 -5.65
N ARG A 49 -15.86 -7.68 -5.48
CA ARG A 49 -16.06 -8.79 -6.40
C ARG A 49 -17.25 -8.52 -7.30
N VAL A 50 -17.04 -8.68 -8.58
CA VAL A 50 -18.12 -8.67 -9.56
C VAL A 50 -18.11 -10.06 -10.18
N GLY A 51 -19.03 -10.92 -9.73
CA GLY A 51 -18.93 -12.32 -10.06
C GLY A 51 -17.70 -12.90 -9.41
N THR A 52 -16.83 -13.49 -10.21
CA THR A 52 -15.57 -14.02 -9.72
C THR A 52 -14.42 -13.06 -9.96
N THR A 53 -14.69 -11.89 -10.51
CA THR A 53 -13.66 -10.93 -10.87
C THR A 53 -13.38 -10.00 -9.72
N ARG A 54 -12.09 -9.79 -9.43
CA ARG A 54 -11.67 -8.84 -8.41
C ARG A 54 -11.50 -7.46 -9.04
N ILE A 55 -12.10 -6.47 -8.41
CA ILE A 55 -12.00 -5.07 -8.85
C ILE A 55 -11.33 -4.29 -7.74
N PHE A 56 -10.16 -3.76 -8.03
CA PHE A 56 -9.38 -3.03 -7.04
C PHE A 56 -9.56 -1.54 -7.20
N SER A 57 -9.65 -0.83 -6.08
CA SER A 57 -9.83 0.62 -6.09
C SER A 57 -8.47 1.32 -6.14
N ARG A 58 -8.52 2.65 -6.31
CA ARG A 58 -7.31 3.44 -6.22
C ARG A 58 -6.69 3.34 -4.83
N ARG A 59 -7.53 3.21 -3.82
CA ARG A 59 -7.05 3.02 -2.45
C ARG A 59 -6.24 1.75 -2.35
N ASP A 60 -6.76 0.66 -2.91
CA ASP A 60 -6.04 -0.60 -2.92
C ASP A 60 -4.71 -0.48 -3.66
N ARG A 61 -4.71 0.24 -4.77
CA ARG A 61 -3.48 0.43 -5.51
C ARG A 61 -2.45 1.18 -4.69
N GLY A 62 -2.89 2.21 -3.97
CA GLY A 62 -2.00 2.95 -3.09
C GLY A 62 -1.45 2.08 -1.98
N ARG A 63 -2.31 1.26 -1.39
CA ARG A 63 -1.86 0.34 -0.34
C ARG A 63 -0.85 -0.65 -0.89
N LEU A 64 -1.10 -1.17 -2.09
CA LEU A 64 -0.18 -2.13 -2.69
C LEU A 64 1.18 -1.50 -2.96
N SER A 65 1.19 -0.24 -3.38
CA SER A 65 2.44 0.48 -3.57
C SER A 65 3.26 0.53 -2.29
N LEU A 66 2.59 0.84 -1.17
CA LEU A 66 3.27 0.89 0.12
C LEU A 66 3.73 -0.49 0.56
N ILE A 67 2.91 -1.51 0.34
CA ILE A 67 3.27 -2.88 0.70
C ILE A 67 4.54 -3.29 -0.02
N CYS A 68 4.59 -3.05 -1.32
CA CYS A 68 5.75 -3.46 -2.11
C CYS A 68 7.00 -2.74 -1.65
N ARG A 69 6.89 -1.44 -1.35
CA ARG A 69 8.02 -0.67 -0.88
C ARG A 69 8.53 -1.17 0.45
N ALA A 70 7.61 -1.37 1.38
CA ALA A 70 7.99 -1.79 2.72
C ALA A 70 8.56 -3.20 2.72
N LYS A 71 8.03 -4.06 1.86
CA LYS A 71 8.58 -5.41 1.73
C LYS A 71 10.03 -5.37 1.26
N ARG A 72 10.32 -4.49 0.32
CA ARG A 72 11.69 -4.35 -0.15
C ARG A 72 12.64 -3.92 0.95
N LEU A 73 12.14 -3.14 1.90
CA LEU A 73 12.93 -2.70 3.03
C LEU A 73 13.02 -3.75 4.12
N GLY A 74 12.30 -4.86 3.97
CA GLY A 74 12.41 -5.96 4.91
C GLY A 74 11.41 -5.94 6.04
N PHE A 75 10.39 -5.09 5.96
CA PHE A 75 9.36 -5.09 7.00
C PHE A 75 8.45 -6.29 6.84
N SER A 76 7.99 -6.82 7.97
CA SER A 76 7.05 -7.92 7.96
C SER A 76 5.67 -7.43 7.55
N LEU A 77 4.86 -8.33 7.03
CA LEU A 77 3.49 -7.96 6.64
C LEU A 77 2.67 -7.51 7.85
N LYS A 78 2.96 -8.05 9.01
CA LYS A 78 2.26 -7.67 10.22
C LYS A 78 2.49 -6.19 10.53
N ILE A 79 3.73 -5.76 10.43
CA ILE A 79 4.06 -4.35 10.68
C ILE A 79 3.45 -3.47 9.62
N ILE A 80 3.51 -3.90 8.37
CA ILE A 80 2.95 -3.14 7.27
C ILE A 80 1.45 -2.96 7.48
N LYS A 81 0.76 -4.03 7.87
CA LYS A 81 -0.67 -3.96 8.09
C LYS A 81 -1.00 -2.99 9.21
N THR A 82 -0.24 -3.06 10.29
CA THR A 82 -0.45 -2.15 11.42
C THR A 82 -0.32 -0.70 10.97
N PHE A 83 0.70 -0.41 10.19
CA PHE A 83 0.91 0.95 9.70
C PHE A 83 -0.24 1.40 8.81
N LEU A 84 -0.66 0.55 7.87
CA LEU A 84 -1.73 0.91 6.97
C LEU A 84 -3.04 1.15 7.72
N ASP A 85 -3.32 0.31 8.69
CA ASP A 85 -4.55 0.44 9.46
C ASP A 85 -4.56 1.72 10.28
N LEU A 86 -3.44 2.07 10.87
CA LEU A 86 -3.32 3.33 11.63
C LEU A 86 -3.53 4.52 10.72
N TYR A 87 -2.90 4.49 9.57
CA TYR A 87 -2.99 5.60 8.65
C TYR A 87 -4.42 5.83 8.19
N GLU A 88 -5.13 4.76 7.91
CA GLU A 88 -6.47 4.87 7.34
C GLU A 88 -7.56 5.03 8.38
N SER A 89 -7.29 4.72 9.62
CA SER A 89 -8.30 4.84 10.65
C SER A 89 -8.66 6.28 10.92
N GLY A 90 -7.88 7.22 10.40
CA GLY A 90 -8.08 8.62 10.69
C GLY A 90 -7.61 8.97 12.07
N ASN A 91 -7.16 8.00 12.80
CA ASN A 91 -6.63 8.21 14.12
C ASN A 91 -5.13 8.46 13.98
N HIS A 92 -4.82 9.56 13.34
CA HIS A 92 -3.44 9.90 13.01
C HIS A 92 -2.72 10.32 14.26
N GLN A 93 -2.23 9.36 14.98
CA GLN A 93 -1.44 9.69 16.14
C GLN A 93 -0.04 9.97 15.66
N VAL A 94 0.29 11.24 15.74
CA VAL A 94 1.56 11.72 15.21
C VAL A 94 2.73 10.92 15.78
N ASP A 95 2.64 10.60 17.07
CA ASP A 95 3.71 9.86 17.70
C ASP A 95 3.89 8.48 17.11
N GLN A 96 2.79 7.81 16.80
CA GLN A 96 2.87 6.47 16.23
C GLN A 96 3.40 6.51 14.81
N MET A 97 2.97 7.50 14.05
CA MET A 97 3.49 7.67 12.71
C MET A 97 4.98 7.95 12.73
N ARG A 98 5.41 8.78 13.67
CA ARG A 98 6.82 9.09 13.83
C ARG A 98 7.61 7.84 14.18
N PHE A 99 7.05 7.02 15.06
CA PHE A 99 7.70 5.79 15.44
C PHE A 99 7.93 4.89 14.22
N VAL A 100 6.92 4.76 13.38
CA VAL A 100 7.04 3.93 12.18
C VAL A 100 8.08 4.49 11.23
N LEU A 101 8.07 5.82 11.06
CA LEU A 101 9.07 6.45 10.20
C LEU A 101 10.47 6.26 10.72
N ASP A 102 10.65 6.36 12.03
CA ASP A 102 11.97 6.15 12.62
C ASP A 102 12.43 4.71 12.40
N LYS A 103 11.52 3.76 12.52
CA LYS A 103 11.85 2.36 12.25
C LYS A 103 12.27 2.17 10.81
N ALA A 104 11.60 2.84 9.89
CA ALA A 104 11.96 2.74 8.48
C ALA A 104 13.35 3.30 8.24
N LYS A 105 13.67 4.43 8.87
CA LYS A 105 14.98 5.02 8.73
C LYS A 105 16.07 4.12 9.29
N GLU A 106 15.80 3.51 10.44
CA GLU A 106 16.75 2.58 11.01
C GLU A 106 16.99 1.39 10.10
N ARG A 107 15.92 0.89 9.49
CA ARG A 107 16.06 -0.25 8.60
C ARG A 107 16.90 0.09 7.39
N ILE A 108 16.68 1.27 6.83
CA ILE A 108 17.48 1.71 5.69
C ILE A 108 18.94 1.80 6.08
N LYS A 109 19.22 2.36 7.24
CA LYS A 109 20.57 2.47 7.74
C LYS A 109 21.25 1.11 7.85
N VAL A 110 20.54 0.15 8.44
CA VAL A 110 21.08 -1.19 8.61
C VAL A 110 21.38 -1.82 7.25
N LEU A 111 20.49 -1.67 6.30
CA LEU A 111 20.68 -2.25 4.99
C LEU A 111 21.86 -1.61 4.26
N GLU A 112 22.03 -0.31 4.43
CA GLU A 112 23.16 0.38 3.82
C GLU A 112 24.47 -0.09 4.44
N GLN A 113 24.49 -0.31 5.74
CA GLN A 113 25.66 -0.80 6.42
C GLN A 113 26.03 -2.20 5.96
N GLN A 114 25.04 -3.06 5.83
CA GLN A 114 25.25 -4.41 5.36
C GLN A 114 25.83 -4.42 3.96
N ARG A 115 25.37 -3.53 3.13
CA ARG A 115 25.87 -3.43 1.77
C ARG A 115 27.34 -3.04 1.75
N VAL A 116 27.70 -2.09 2.59
CA VAL A 116 29.10 -1.66 2.68
C VAL A 116 29.97 -2.81 3.17
N ASP A 117 29.48 -3.55 4.16
CA ASP A 117 30.25 -4.64 4.73
C ASP A 117 30.50 -5.76 3.74
N LEU A 118 29.61 -5.93 2.78
CA LEU A 118 29.75 -6.97 1.77
C LEU A 118 30.72 -6.60 0.67
N GLU A 119 30.99 -5.33 0.52
CA GLU A 119 31.95 -4.87 -0.48
C GLU A 119 33.35 -4.94 0.05
#